data_13c11707d6f5f2154e27e3bd5d64461d
#
_entry.id   13c11707d6f5f2154e27e3bd5d64461d
#
_cell.length_a   1.000
_cell.length_b   1.000
_cell.length_c   1.000
_cell.angle_alpha   90.00
_cell.angle_beta   90.00
_cell.angle_gamma   90.00
#
_symmetry.space_group_name_H-M   'P 1'
#
loop_
_entity.id
_entity.type
_entity.pdbx_description
1 polymer ?
#
loop_
_entity_poly.entity_id
_entity_poly.type
_entity_poly.pdbx_seq_one_letter_code
_entity_poly.pdbx_strand_id
1 'polypeptide(L)'
;MPEAIEDFAPHLLPYAEQINGLRRVGHQLWNRGWSLGTSSNYSVVIDRNPLKLLITASGKDKGHLGPNDFVIVDEQGQVTTPDQPKSSAETLLHCTAASRCDAGAVLHTHSVWATTLSQHFFPLGGLRIDGFEMLKGLDGITTHESSCWLPIFDNTQDIPALRSQVVRYLDEHPEEKCWGYLIRRHGLYTWGKDLAEATRHIEVIEFLLECMGRTLRR
;
A
#
# COMPACT_ATOMS: atom_id res chain seq x y z
N MET A 1 -33.60 -0.34 -2.85
CA MET A 1 -33.60 -1.76 -2.50
C MET A 1 -32.86 -1.88 -1.17
N PRO A 2 -33.36 -2.62 -0.15
CA PRO A 2 -32.60 -2.84 1.05
C PRO A 2 -31.29 -3.52 0.65
N GLU A 3 -30.14 -2.98 1.13
CA GLU A 3 -28.84 -3.63 0.98
C GLU A 3 -28.99 -5.04 1.55
N ALA A 4 -28.63 -6.05 0.75
CA ALA A 4 -28.60 -7.41 1.24
C ALA A 4 -27.69 -7.42 2.49
N ILE A 5 -28.17 -7.99 3.59
CA ILE A 5 -27.34 -8.20 4.79
C ILE A 5 -26.17 -9.07 4.31
N GLU A 6 -25.00 -8.46 4.16
CA GLU A 6 -23.81 -9.18 3.75
C GLU A 6 -23.45 -10.20 4.85
N ASP A 7 -23.26 -11.45 4.45
CA ASP A 7 -22.92 -12.55 5.36
C ASP A 7 -21.43 -12.52 5.71
N PHE A 8 -21.09 -11.72 6.72
CA PHE A 8 -19.73 -11.67 7.25
C PHE A 8 -19.42 -12.90 8.09
N ALA A 9 -18.26 -13.47 7.91
CA ALA A 9 -17.74 -14.45 8.85
C ALA A 9 -17.69 -13.83 10.28
N PRO A 10 -18.05 -14.58 11.34
CA PRO A 10 -18.21 -14.02 12.69
C PRO A 10 -17.00 -13.22 13.19
N HIS A 11 -15.78 -13.65 12.87
CA HIS A 11 -14.54 -12.96 13.27
C HIS A 11 -14.27 -11.66 12.48
N LEU A 12 -14.90 -11.47 11.32
CA LEU A 12 -14.77 -10.28 10.47
C LEU A 12 -15.88 -9.25 10.72
N LEU A 13 -17.03 -9.68 11.25
CA LEU A 13 -18.18 -8.82 11.51
C LEU A 13 -17.87 -7.55 12.32
N PRO A 14 -17.01 -7.58 13.38
CA PRO A 14 -16.63 -6.37 14.10
C PRO A 14 -15.91 -5.31 13.25
N TYR A 15 -15.37 -5.70 12.09
CA TYR A 15 -14.57 -4.86 11.19
C TYR A 15 -15.30 -4.57 9.86
N ALA A 16 -16.63 -4.71 9.83
CA ALA A 16 -17.45 -4.52 8.61
C ALA A 16 -17.23 -3.14 7.97
N GLU A 17 -17.08 -2.07 8.75
CA GLU A 17 -16.83 -0.72 8.24
C GLU A 17 -15.46 -0.64 7.53
N GLN A 18 -14.40 -1.16 8.16
CA GLN A 18 -13.05 -1.20 7.59
C GLN A 18 -13.02 -2.05 6.32
N ILE A 19 -13.68 -3.21 6.34
CA ILE A 19 -13.80 -4.09 5.17
C ILE A 19 -14.49 -3.36 4.02
N ASN A 20 -15.61 -2.71 4.28
CA ASN A 20 -16.33 -1.95 3.25
C ASN A 20 -15.51 -0.77 2.74
N GLY A 21 -14.70 -0.13 3.59
CA GLY A 21 -13.73 0.88 3.19
C GLY A 21 -12.69 0.31 2.21
N LEU A 22 -12.05 -0.79 2.56
CA LEU A 22 -11.04 -1.47 1.72
C LEU A 22 -11.65 -1.99 0.40
N ARG A 23 -12.88 -2.49 0.40
CA ARG A 23 -13.60 -2.91 -0.82
C ARG A 23 -13.82 -1.74 -1.78
N ARG A 24 -14.26 -0.59 -1.25
CA ARG A 24 -14.45 0.64 -2.07
C ARG A 24 -13.12 1.10 -2.67
N VAL A 25 -12.06 1.17 -1.87
CA VAL A 25 -10.71 1.53 -2.35
C VAL A 25 -10.23 0.51 -3.37
N GLY A 26 -10.38 -0.78 -3.13
CA GLY A 26 -10.00 -1.83 -4.07
C GLY A 26 -10.66 -1.67 -5.43
N HIS A 27 -11.99 -1.46 -5.44
CA HIS A 27 -12.74 -1.22 -6.66
C HIS A 27 -12.27 0.06 -7.39
N GLN A 28 -12.00 1.14 -6.64
CA GLN A 28 -11.50 2.41 -7.18
C GLN A 28 -10.13 2.23 -7.87
N LEU A 29 -9.17 1.58 -7.21
CA LEU A 29 -7.83 1.37 -7.73
C LEU A 29 -7.82 0.38 -8.90
N TRP A 30 -8.69 -0.64 -8.88
CA TRP A 30 -8.90 -1.57 -9.98
C TRP A 30 -9.43 -0.83 -11.23
N ASN A 31 -10.43 0.05 -11.08
CA ASN A 31 -10.97 0.86 -12.17
C ASN A 31 -9.91 1.79 -12.79
N ARG A 32 -8.90 2.20 -12.04
CA ARG A 32 -7.75 2.98 -12.54
C ARG A 32 -6.69 2.12 -13.24
N GLY A 33 -6.85 0.80 -13.24
CA GLY A 33 -5.89 -0.14 -13.83
C GLY A 33 -4.63 -0.36 -12.97
N TRP A 34 -4.69 -0.04 -11.67
CA TRP A 34 -3.53 -0.17 -10.76
C TRP A 34 -3.50 -1.49 -9.99
N SER A 35 -4.56 -2.30 -10.09
CA SER A 35 -4.72 -3.56 -9.35
C SER A 35 -5.36 -4.62 -10.22
N LEU A 36 -4.77 -4.86 -11.40
CA LEU A 36 -5.29 -5.80 -12.40
C LEU A 36 -5.08 -7.25 -12.00
N GLY A 37 -5.97 -8.11 -12.47
CA GLY A 37 -5.96 -9.53 -12.14
C GLY A 37 -6.22 -9.75 -10.65
N THR A 38 -5.38 -10.54 -9.99
CA THR A 38 -5.44 -10.76 -8.54
C THR A 38 -4.26 -10.11 -7.81
N SER A 39 -3.60 -9.13 -8.46
CA SER A 39 -2.47 -8.39 -7.91
C SER A 39 -2.89 -7.43 -6.80
N SER A 40 -1.90 -6.78 -6.17
CA SER A 40 -2.11 -5.78 -5.12
C SER A 40 -2.60 -6.36 -3.78
N ASN A 41 -2.44 -5.59 -2.73
CA ASN A 41 -2.96 -5.89 -1.40
C ASN A 41 -3.16 -4.59 -0.59
N TYR A 42 -4.14 -4.60 0.30
CA TYR A 42 -4.56 -3.44 1.08
C TYR A 42 -4.82 -3.85 2.52
N SER A 43 -4.38 -3.04 3.47
CA SER A 43 -4.60 -3.29 4.89
C SER A 43 -4.96 -2.05 5.67
N VAL A 44 -5.62 -2.27 6.81
CA VAL A 44 -5.81 -1.27 7.87
C VAL A 44 -5.37 -1.87 9.20
N VAL A 45 -4.83 -1.04 10.08
CA VAL A 45 -4.53 -1.41 11.47
C VAL A 45 -5.84 -1.43 12.24
N ILE A 46 -6.11 -2.55 12.93
CA ILE A 46 -7.31 -2.74 13.76
C ILE A 46 -6.98 -2.78 15.26
N ASP A 47 -5.72 -3.04 15.61
CA ASP A 47 -5.21 -3.00 16.99
C ASP A 47 -3.72 -2.64 16.94
N ARG A 48 -3.22 -1.91 17.93
CA ARG A 48 -1.80 -1.57 18.02
C ARG A 48 -1.06 -2.26 19.17
N ASN A 49 -1.80 -2.80 20.13
CA ASN A 49 -1.22 -3.42 21.32
C ASN A 49 -1.97 -4.71 21.71
N PRO A 50 -1.63 -5.88 21.15
CA PRO A 50 -0.60 -6.15 20.13
C PRO A 50 -1.02 -5.69 18.73
N LEU A 51 -0.04 -5.40 17.86
CA LEU A 51 -0.33 -4.98 16.48
C LEU A 51 -1.11 -6.07 15.73
N LYS A 52 -2.26 -5.67 15.16
CA LYS A 52 -3.07 -6.49 14.26
C LYS A 52 -3.50 -5.69 13.05
N LEU A 53 -3.42 -6.32 11.90
CA LEU A 53 -3.89 -5.76 10.64
C LEU A 53 -5.04 -6.60 10.08
N LEU A 54 -6.03 -5.92 9.54
CA LEU A 54 -7.00 -6.50 8.60
C LEU A 54 -6.44 -6.27 7.19
N ILE A 55 -6.18 -7.33 6.44
CA ILE A 55 -5.57 -7.28 5.11
C ILE A 55 -6.36 -8.13 4.11
N THR A 56 -6.35 -7.74 2.84
CA THR A 56 -6.94 -8.53 1.76
C THR A 56 -6.29 -9.92 1.67
N ALA A 57 -7.11 -10.97 1.55
CA ALA A 57 -6.64 -12.34 1.36
C ALA A 57 -5.90 -12.48 0.01
N SER A 58 -4.97 -13.45 -0.05
CA SER A 58 -4.19 -13.75 -1.24
C SER A 58 -5.06 -14.22 -2.41
N GLY A 59 -4.71 -13.81 -3.63
CA GLY A 59 -5.33 -14.29 -4.86
C GLY A 59 -6.75 -13.76 -5.12
N LYS A 60 -7.18 -12.70 -4.42
CA LYS A 60 -8.50 -12.08 -4.61
C LYS A 60 -8.47 -10.95 -5.63
N ASP A 61 -9.51 -10.89 -6.47
CA ASP A 61 -9.72 -9.78 -7.40
C ASP A 61 -10.10 -8.51 -6.62
N LYS A 62 -9.26 -7.49 -6.70
CA LYS A 62 -9.44 -6.23 -5.93
C LYS A 62 -10.60 -5.38 -6.41
N GLY A 63 -11.05 -5.59 -7.64
CA GLY A 63 -12.24 -4.95 -8.20
C GLY A 63 -13.56 -5.52 -7.65
N HIS A 64 -13.53 -6.74 -7.12
CA HIS A 64 -14.73 -7.51 -6.75
C HIS A 64 -14.59 -8.19 -5.38
N LEU A 65 -13.94 -7.52 -4.41
CA LEU A 65 -13.78 -8.07 -3.07
C LEU A 65 -15.13 -8.30 -2.38
N GLY A 66 -15.34 -9.52 -1.91
CA GLY A 66 -16.45 -9.88 -1.02
C GLY A 66 -16.16 -9.57 0.46
N PRO A 67 -17.17 -9.67 1.34
CA PRO A 67 -17.03 -9.38 2.76
C PRO A 67 -16.04 -10.33 3.48
N ASN A 68 -15.83 -11.54 2.94
CA ASN A 68 -14.98 -12.58 3.52
C ASN A 68 -13.62 -12.73 2.80
N ASP A 69 -13.23 -11.78 1.94
CA ASP A 69 -11.96 -11.77 1.24
C ASP A 69 -10.83 -11.08 2.02
N PHE A 70 -10.89 -11.16 3.34
CA PHE A 70 -9.95 -10.52 4.26
C PHE A 70 -9.46 -11.50 5.32
N VAL A 71 -8.30 -11.19 5.89
CA VAL A 71 -7.71 -11.95 6.99
C VAL A 71 -7.19 -10.99 8.06
N ILE A 72 -7.18 -11.45 9.32
CA ILE A 72 -6.56 -10.74 10.43
C ILE A 72 -5.20 -11.38 10.69
N VAL A 73 -4.15 -10.57 10.70
CA VAL A 73 -2.77 -10.99 10.93
C VAL A 73 -2.17 -10.23 12.11
N ASP A 74 -1.19 -10.87 12.76
CA ASP A 74 -0.36 -10.28 13.80
C ASP A 74 0.83 -9.49 13.21
N GLU A 75 1.69 -8.96 14.06
CA GLU A 75 2.88 -8.21 13.68
C GLU A 75 3.94 -9.03 12.91
N GLN A 76 3.90 -10.37 13.01
CA GLN A 76 4.70 -11.31 12.26
C GLN A 76 4.06 -11.71 10.93
N GLY A 77 2.88 -11.16 10.61
CA GLY A 77 2.14 -11.47 9.39
C GLY A 77 1.44 -12.84 9.44
N GLN A 78 1.34 -13.46 10.62
CA GLN A 78 0.67 -14.74 10.79
C GLN A 78 -0.83 -14.52 11.02
N VAL A 79 -1.66 -15.38 10.43
CA VAL A 79 -3.11 -15.35 10.67
C VAL A 79 -3.42 -15.64 12.14
N THR A 80 -4.28 -14.81 12.73
CA THR A 80 -4.56 -14.85 14.18
C THR A 80 -5.52 -15.95 14.61
N THR A 81 -6.29 -16.53 13.68
CA THR A 81 -7.22 -17.62 13.96
C THR A 81 -7.14 -18.70 12.87
N PRO A 82 -7.32 -19.98 13.23
CA PRO A 82 -7.49 -21.05 12.25
C PRO A 82 -8.66 -20.75 11.30
N ASP A 83 -8.67 -21.42 10.14
CA ASP A 83 -9.75 -21.36 9.14
C ASP A 83 -9.90 -20.03 8.39
N GLN A 84 -8.99 -19.08 8.56
CA GLN A 84 -8.92 -17.90 7.70
C GLN A 84 -8.25 -18.22 6.35
N PRO A 85 -8.59 -17.49 5.27
CA PRO A 85 -7.86 -17.59 4.01
C PRO A 85 -6.37 -17.27 4.19
N LYS A 86 -5.55 -17.69 3.22
CA LYS A 86 -4.11 -17.35 3.24
C LYS A 86 -3.91 -15.83 3.07
N SER A 87 -3.06 -15.24 3.88
CA SER A 87 -2.62 -13.85 3.69
C SER A 87 -1.69 -13.70 2.47
N SER A 88 -1.49 -12.46 2.00
CA SER A 88 -0.50 -12.17 0.96
C SER A 88 0.91 -12.59 1.41
N ALA A 89 1.73 -13.05 0.48
CA ALA A 89 3.16 -13.30 0.74
C ALA A 89 3.87 -12.02 1.24
N GLU A 90 3.37 -10.85 0.86
CA GLU A 90 3.93 -9.53 1.17
C GLU A 90 3.38 -8.88 2.44
N THR A 91 2.58 -9.63 3.23
CA THR A 91 1.97 -9.14 4.48
C THR A 91 2.98 -8.51 5.43
N LEU A 92 4.22 -9.03 5.50
CA LEU A 92 5.28 -8.48 6.36
C LEU A 92 5.66 -7.04 6.00
N LEU A 93 5.51 -6.62 4.74
CA LEU A 93 5.78 -5.23 4.33
C LEU A 93 4.71 -4.29 4.87
N HIS A 94 3.45 -4.73 4.93
CA HIS A 94 2.37 -3.99 5.58
C HIS A 94 2.60 -3.85 7.10
N CYS A 95 2.98 -4.95 7.76
CA CYS A 95 3.32 -4.93 9.19
C CYS A 95 4.49 -3.96 9.46
N THR A 96 5.46 -3.89 8.55
CA THR A 96 6.60 -2.98 8.65
C THR A 96 6.16 -1.51 8.57
N ALA A 97 5.35 -1.13 7.59
CA ALA A 97 4.83 0.23 7.49
C ALA A 97 3.97 0.60 8.72
N ALA A 98 3.12 -0.32 9.20
CA ALA A 98 2.30 -0.10 10.38
C ALA A 98 3.13 0.14 11.66
N SER A 99 4.25 -0.58 11.81
CA SER A 99 5.09 -0.52 13.02
C SER A 99 6.18 0.55 12.97
N ARG A 100 6.71 0.90 11.77
CA ARG A 100 7.85 1.82 11.61
C ARG A 100 7.44 3.22 11.16
N CYS A 101 6.34 3.34 10.42
CA CYS A 101 5.86 4.60 9.87
C CYS A 101 4.57 5.09 10.54
N ASP A 102 4.16 4.46 11.64
CA ASP A 102 2.88 4.73 12.35
C ASP A 102 1.65 4.70 11.41
N ALA A 103 1.74 3.90 10.35
CA ALA A 103 0.68 3.82 9.37
C ALA A 103 -0.59 3.18 9.95
N GLY A 104 -1.75 3.81 9.75
CA GLY A 104 -3.07 3.25 10.06
C GLY A 104 -3.66 2.46 8.91
N ALA A 105 -3.21 2.72 7.67
CA ALA A 105 -3.55 1.96 6.49
C ALA A 105 -2.36 1.90 5.52
N VAL A 106 -2.22 0.77 4.81
CA VAL A 106 -1.18 0.54 3.80
C VAL A 106 -1.80 0.03 2.52
N LEU A 107 -1.45 0.64 1.40
CA LEU A 107 -1.93 0.29 0.07
C LEU A 107 -0.74 -0.05 -0.84
N HIS A 108 -0.86 -1.16 -1.57
CA HIS A 108 0.11 -1.60 -2.56
C HIS A 108 -0.56 -1.81 -3.90
N THR A 109 0.02 -1.21 -4.95
CA THR A 109 -0.49 -1.25 -6.32
C THR A 109 0.58 -1.66 -7.33
N HIS A 110 0.13 -2.14 -8.50
CA HIS A 110 0.95 -2.58 -9.63
C HIS A 110 0.67 -1.73 -10.87
N SER A 111 0.74 -0.41 -10.78
CA SER A 111 0.54 0.45 -11.94
C SER A 111 1.66 0.30 -12.98
N VAL A 112 1.35 0.58 -14.23
CA VAL A 112 2.35 0.58 -15.32
C VAL A 112 3.46 1.59 -15.02
N TRP A 113 3.10 2.77 -14.46
CA TRP A 113 4.08 3.82 -14.18
C TRP A 113 5.00 3.47 -13.02
N ALA A 114 4.47 2.96 -11.90
CA ALA A 114 5.28 2.49 -10.79
C ALA A 114 6.24 1.38 -11.23
N THR A 115 5.73 0.42 -12.03
CA THR A 115 6.53 -0.70 -12.56
C THR A 115 7.65 -0.24 -13.49
N THR A 116 7.37 0.68 -14.43
CA THR A 116 8.36 1.10 -15.43
C THR A 116 9.37 2.09 -14.86
N LEU A 117 8.91 3.07 -14.07
CA LEU A 117 9.80 4.07 -13.47
C LEU A 117 10.70 3.48 -12.39
N SER A 118 10.21 2.51 -11.61
CA SER A 118 11.07 1.80 -10.64
C SER A 118 12.23 1.09 -11.33
N GLN A 119 12.03 0.52 -12.53
CA GLN A 119 13.14 -0.04 -13.33
C GLN A 119 14.08 1.04 -13.85
N HIS A 120 13.54 2.16 -14.32
CA HIS A 120 14.34 3.24 -14.92
C HIS A 120 15.25 3.92 -13.88
N PHE A 121 14.70 4.22 -12.70
CA PHE A 121 15.39 4.95 -11.64
C PHE A 121 16.11 4.05 -10.62
N PHE A 122 16.01 2.74 -10.73
CA PHE A 122 16.68 1.80 -9.82
C PHE A 122 18.19 2.06 -9.65
N PRO A 123 18.97 2.38 -10.73
CA PRO A 123 20.41 2.67 -10.57
C PRO A 123 20.71 3.89 -9.70
N LEU A 124 19.75 4.78 -9.48
CA LEU A 124 19.87 5.96 -8.61
C LEU A 124 19.40 5.70 -7.18
N GLY A 125 18.96 4.48 -6.87
CA GLY A 125 18.44 4.09 -5.55
C GLY A 125 17.04 4.62 -5.22
N GLY A 126 16.46 5.47 -6.06
CA GLY A 126 15.14 6.06 -5.86
C GLY A 126 14.76 7.08 -6.91
N LEU A 127 13.54 7.58 -6.77
CA LEU A 127 12.95 8.59 -7.65
C LEU A 127 12.66 9.85 -6.85
N ARG A 128 13.25 10.97 -7.25
CA ARG A 128 12.91 12.31 -6.74
C ARG A 128 11.85 12.95 -7.63
N ILE A 129 10.80 13.48 -7.00
CA ILE A 129 9.72 14.22 -7.66
C ILE A 129 9.66 15.61 -7.04
N ASP A 130 9.76 16.66 -7.85
CA ASP A 130 9.72 18.06 -7.41
C ASP A 130 8.99 18.94 -8.43
N GLY A 131 8.62 20.15 -8.02
CA GLY A 131 8.04 21.19 -8.87
C GLY A 131 6.57 20.96 -9.25
N PHE A 132 5.89 19.92 -8.74
CA PHE A 132 4.50 19.62 -9.05
C PHE A 132 3.55 20.13 -7.96
N GLU A 133 2.48 20.83 -8.36
CA GLU A 133 1.44 21.30 -7.43
C GLU A 133 0.78 20.14 -6.66
N MET A 134 0.64 18.97 -7.29
CA MET A 134 0.07 17.77 -6.68
C MET A 134 0.84 17.26 -5.46
N LEU A 135 2.11 17.63 -5.27
CA LEU A 135 2.88 17.29 -4.07
C LEU A 135 2.17 17.72 -2.78
N LYS A 136 1.38 18.81 -2.81
CA LYS A 136 0.60 19.31 -1.67
C LYS A 136 -0.49 18.33 -1.18
N GLY A 137 -0.79 17.30 -1.94
CA GLY A 137 -1.67 16.22 -1.49
C GLY A 137 -0.96 15.20 -0.57
N LEU A 138 0.37 15.23 -0.49
CA LEU A 138 1.14 14.44 0.48
C LEU A 138 1.17 15.16 1.83
N ASP A 139 0.98 14.40 2.91
CA ASP A 139 0.93 14.97 4.26
C ASP A 139 2.22 15.74 4.60
N GLY A 140 2.05 16.94 5.15
CA GLY A 140 3.15 17.85 5.53
C GLY A 140 3.74 18.67 4.39
N ILE A 141 3.36 18.46 3.13
CA ILE A 141 3.78 19.32 2.01
C ILE A 141 2.77 20.43 1.80
N THR A 142 3.24 21.68 1.85
CA THR A 142 2.40 22.89 1.71
C THR A 142 2.69 23.71 0.46
N THR A 143 3.78 23.42 -0.26
CA THR A 143 4.21 24.15 -1.46
C THR A 143 4.71 23.20 -2.54
N HIS A 144 4.53 23.58 -3.80
CA HIS A 144 5.08 22.86 -4.96
C HIS A 144 6.62 22.92 -5.06
N GLU A 145 7.27 23.82 -4.33
CA GLU A 145 8.73 23.91 -4.25
C GLU A 145 9.37 22.79 -3.41
N SER A 146 8.53 22.02 -2.70
CA SER A 146 8.94 20.83 -1.96
C SER A 146 9.26 19.66 -2.91
N SER A 147 9.84 18.61 -2.36
CA SER A 147 10.10 17.37 -3.09
C SER A 147 9.64 16.15 -2.31
N CYS A 148 9.32 15.09 -3.05
CA CYS A 148 9.09 13.75 -2.53
C CYS A 148 10.19 12.83 -3.04
N TRP A 149 10.79 12.03 -2.15
CA TRP A 149 11.70 10.96 -2.51
C TRP A 149 11.02 9.61 -2.30
N LEU A 150 11.04 8.77 -3.33
CA LEU A 150 10.55 7.40 -3.29
C LEU A 150 11.75 6.46 -3.45
N PRO A 151 12.25 5.82 -2.39
CA PRO A 151 13.31 4.82 -2.50
C PRO A 151 12.85 3.62 -3.31
N ILE A 152 13.76 2.95 -4.00
CA ILE A 152 13.48 1.79 -4.85
C ILE A 152 14.28 0.60 -4.36
N PHE A 153 13.57 -0.45 -3.93
CA PHE A 153 14.16 -1.74 -3.52
C PHE A 153 14.12 -2.74 -4.67
N ASP A 154 15.10 -3.64 -4.73
CA ASP A 154 15.09 -4.69 -5.76
C ASP A 154 13.99 -5.72 -5.48
N ASN A 155 13.43 -6.28 -6.55
CA ASN A 155 12.38 -7.28 -6.45
C ASN A 155 12.97 -8.63 -6.02
N THR A 156 12.32 -9.28 -5.07
CA THR A 156 12.71 -10.61 -4.58
C THR A 156 11.49 -11.37 -4.05
N GLN A 157 11.54 -12.70 -4.11
CA GLN A 157 10.57 -13.56 -3.45
C GLN A 157 10.90 -13.81 -1.97
N ASP A 158 12.09 -13.44 -1.52
CA ASP A 158 12.50 -13.45 -0.11
C ASP A 158 11.99 -12.18 0.58
N ILE A 159 10.70 -12.22 0.99
CA ILE A 159 10.05 -11.07 1.65
C ILE A 159 10.70 -10.71 3.00
N PRO A 160 11.16 -11.65 3.84
CA PRO A 160 11.94 -11.32 5.02
C PRO A 160 13.22 -10.53 4.72
N ALA A 161 13.96 -10.89 3.66
CA ALA A 161 15.14 -10.14 3.24
C ALA A 161 14.78 -8.73 2.73
N LEU A 162 13.72 -8.60 1.93
CA LEU A 162 13.20 -7.30 1.46
C LEU A 162 12.77 -6.43 2.64
N ARG A 163 11.99 -6.98 3.58
CA ARG A 163 11.62 -6.31 4.83
C ARG A 163 12.85 -5.75 5.56
N SER A 164 13.91 -6.54 5.67
CA SER A 164 15.13 -6.12 6.36
C SER A 164 15.81 -4.94 5.65
N GLN A 165 15.75 -4.87 4.31
CA GLN A 165 16.25 -3.72 3.54
C GLN A 165 15.41 -2.47 3.78
N VAL A 166 14.06 -2.61 3.75
CA VAL A 166 13.13 -1.50 4.01
C VAL A 166 13.34 -0.95 5.42
N VAL A 167 13.41 -1.83 6.44
CA VAL A 167 13.64 -1.43 7.84
C VAL A 167 14.96 -0.68 7.98
N ARG A 168 16.04 -1.21 7.40
CA ARG A 168 17.35 -0.57 7.43
C ARG A 168 17.29 0.83 6.83
N TYR A 169 16.68 0.97 5.65
CA TYR A 169 16.52 2.27 5.00
C TYR A 169 15.79 3.28 5.90
N LEU A 170 14.65 2.88 6.49
CA LEU A 170 13.87 3.74 7.37
C LEU A 170 14.64 4.12 8.65
N ASP A 171 15.43 3.18 9.21
CA ASP A 171 16.23 3.42 10.41
C ASP A 171 17.47 4.33 10.11
N GLU A 172 18.01 4.29 8.88
CA GLU A 172 19.13 5.14 8.44
C GLU A 172 18.69 6.55 8.03
N HIS A 173 17.38 6.77 7.76
CA HIS A 173 16.82 8.06 7.32
C HIS A 173 15.66 8.54 8.23
N PRO A 174 15.85 8.63 9.55
CA PRO A 174 14.75 8.89 10.50
C PRO A 174 14.13 10.29 10.35
N GLU A 175 14.91 11.27 9.86
CA GLU A 175 14.46 12.65 9.65
C GLU A 175 13.78 12.87 8.29
N GLU A 176 13.89 11.90 7.38
CA GLU A 176 13.29 11.99 6.05
C GLU A 176 11.84 11.49 6.09
N LYS A 177 10.90 12.36 5.73
CA LYS A 177 9.52 11.93 5.60
C LYS A 177 9.37 11.00 4.41
N CYS A 178 8.96 9.76 4.67
CA CYS A 178 8.72 8.74 3.67
C CYS A 178 7.21 8.53 3.50
N TRP A 179 6.67 8.79 2.31
CA TRP A 179 5.25 8.56 1.99
C TRP A 179 5.01 7.21 1.32
N GLY A 180 6.08 6.54 0.90
CA GLY A 180 6.02 5.28 0.21
C GLY A 180 7.37 4.87 -0.38
N TYR A 181 7.40 3.71 -1.00
CA TYR A 181 8.56 3.20 -1.74
C TYR A 181 8.11 2.39 -2.95
N LEU A 182 9.02 2.21 -3.88
CA LEU A 182 8.82 1.38 -5.05
C LEU A 182 9.59 0.06 -4.91
N ILE A 183 9.03 -1.01 -5.43
CA ILE A 183 9.76 -2.26 -5.69
C ILE A 183 10.01 -2.32 -7.19
N ARG A 184 11.25 -2.57 -7.57
CA ARG A 184 11.72 -2.59 -8.96
C ARG A 184 10.90 -3.57 -9.81
N ARG A 185 10.35 -3.10 -10.96
CA ARG A 185 9.50 -3.88 -11.88
C ARG A 185 8.29 -4.52 -11.21
N HIS A 186 7.80 -3.93 -10.14
CA HIS A 186 6.72 -4.50 -9.36
C HIS A 186 5.64 -3.45 -9.12
N GLY A 187 5.82 -2.53 -8.17
CA GLY A 187 4.79 -1.58 -7.83
C GLY A 187 5.16 -0.61 -6.71
N LEU A 188 4.12 0.09 -6.26
CA LEU A 188 4.19 1.13 -5.22
C LEU A 188 3.63 0.59 -3.90
N TYR A 189 4.32 0.86 -2.79
CA TYR A 189 3.80 0.83 -1.43
C TYR A 189 3.64 2.25 -0.91
N THR A 190 2.48 2.58 -0.36
CA THR A 190 2.23 3.84 0.33
C THR A 190 1.30 3.62 1.51
N TRP A 191 1.25 4.59 2.42
CA TRP A 191 0.48 4.52 3.65
C TRP A 191 -0.03 5.88 4.09
N GLY A 192 -0.87 5.89 5.11
CA GLY A 192 -1.34 7.07 5.80
C GLY A 192 -1.78 6.72 7.22
N LYS A 193 -2.06 7.72 8.04
CA LYS A 193 -2.56 7.54 9.41
C LYS A 193 -3.90 6.80 9.46
N ASP A 194 -4.65 6.84 8.35
CA ASP A 194 -5.92 6.15 8.14
C ASP A 194 -6.10 5.81 6.65
N LEU A 195 -7.18 5.11 6.32
CA LEU A 195 -7.48 4.67 4.95
C LEU A 195 -7.71 5.86 3.99
N ALA A 196 -8.28 6.96 4.48
CA ALA A 196 -8.55 8.14 3.65
C ALA A 196 -7.24 8.83 3.25
N GLU A 197 -6.30 8.97 4.18
CA GLU A 197 -4.99 9.53 3.90
C GLU A 197 -4.15 8.62 3.00
N ALA A 198 -4.13 7.30 3.26
CA ALA A 198 -3.44 6.35 2.40
C ALA A 198 -3.99 6.37 0.96
N THR A 199 -5.33 6.49 0.81
CA THR A 199 -5.98 6.63 -0.50
C THR A 199 -5.58 7.93 -1.19
N ARG A 200 -5.53 9.04 -0.47
CA ARG A 200 -5.03 10.31 -1.01
C ARG A 200 -3.58 10.20 -1.47
N HIS A 201 -2.71 9.61 -0.64
CA HIS A 201 -1.29 9.46 -0.98
C HIS A 201 -1.07 8.60 -2.22
N ILE A 202 -1.78 7.46 -2.35
CA ILE A 202 -1.62 6.61 -3.54
C ILE A 202 -2.10 7.30 -4.80
N GLU A 203 -3.20 8.04 -4.77
CA GLU A 203 -3.69 8.82 -5.91
C GLU A 203 -2.70 9.90 -6.33
N VAL A 204 -2.13 10.62 -5.37
CA VAL A 204 -1.14 11.67 -5.61
C VAL A 204 0.15 11.09 -6.21
N ILE A 205 0.69 10.03 -5.60
CA ILE A 205 1.95 9.43 -6.06
C ILE A 205 1.77 8.83 -7.46
N GLU A 206 0.69 8.10 -7.71
CA GLU A 206 0.41 7.52 -9.04
C GLU A 206 0.24 8.60 -10.12
N PHE A 207 -0.45 9.71 -9.80
CA PHE A 207 -0.53 10.86 -10.70
C PHE A 207 0.87 11.44 -11.02
N LEU A 208 1.69 11.62 -9.99
CA LEU A 208 3.05 12.16 -10.14
C LEU A 208 3.95 11.20 -10.94
N LEU A 209 3.84 9.89 -10.71
CA LEU A 209 4.55 8.88 -11.50
C LEU A 209 4.14 8.92 -12.98
N GLU A 210 2.84 9.09 -13.28
CA GLU A 210 2.37 9.26 -14.65
C GLU A 210 2.95 10.52 -15.30
N CYS A 211 2.95 11.66 -14.59
CA CYS A 211 3.54 12.91 -15.07
C CYS A 211 5.03 12.72 -15.40
N MET A 212 5.80 12.12 -14.48
CA MET A 212 7.22 11.82 -14.69
C MET A 212 7.43 10.92 -15.90
N GLY A 213 6.69 9.83 -16.03
CA GLY A 213 6.83 8.89 -17.13
C GLY A 213 6.46 9.50 -18.50
N ARG A 214 5.48 10.39 -18.55
CA ARG A 214 5.12 11.11 -19.78
C ARG A 214 6.18 12.16 -20.17
N THR A 215 6.84 12.76 -19.19
CA THR A 215 7.90 13.76 -19.44
C THR A 215 9.18 13.11 -19.94
N LEU A 216 9.55 11.92 -19.45
CA LEU A 216 10.74 11.18 -19.89
C LEU A 216 10.67 10.68 -21.34
N ARG A 217 9.50 10.59 -21.95
CA ARG A 217 9.29 10.13 -23.33
C ARG A 217 9.50 11.23 -24.39
N ARG A 218 9.92 12.42 -23.97
CA ARG A 218 10.29 13.53 -24.86
C ARG A 218 11.80 13.65 -24.98
#